data_cda33043a255805651cd60424ccc4c47
#
_entry.id   cda33043a255805651cd60424ccc4c47
#
_cell.length_a   1.000
_cell.length_b   1.000
_cell.length_c   1.000
_cell.angle_alpha   90.00
_cell.angle_beta   90.00
_cell.angle_gamma   90.00
#
_symmetry.space_group_name_H-M   'P 1'
#
loop_
_entity.id
_entity.type
_entity.pdbx_description
1 polymer ?
#
loop_
_entity_poly.entity_id
_entity_poly.type
_entity_poly.pdbx_seq_one_letter_code
_entity_poly.pdbx_strand_id
1 'polypeptide(L)'
;MTIQPDYVKEELLHELSESFCMHNQLPPDLFTRYRIKRGLRNADGTGVLVGASHLGNVHGYILNEGEREPIEGRLTYRGYNVYDLIHGLEQENRFGFEEIGYLLMCGKLPSRRQLAEFQHTIGLERALPDNFTEDMIMRAPSRDIMNKLASATLALYSYDANPDETTVENIMRQGISLMAKFPVIISHAYQAKRRYFDNDSMFLHVPDPNRSTAENILHLIRPTGEFNDDEAKLLDRCLILHAEHGGGNKSSFTVRVTSSSGTDTYSAIAAAVSSLKGPRHGGANLRVVKQFEEMKENIHNWKDETEVGNYLRKILNKEAGDGSGLIYGMGHAIYTLSDPRAVALKKAARPLAEKTGYSDEMDLIELVEKLTPGVFAEIKGSDKPMCANVDMYSGFVYKMLGLPKSLYTPLFATARIVGWMAHRLEEVTTGGKIIRPAYKPVAKNIEYVNIDERNDGPIND
;
A
#
# COMPACT_ATOMS: atom_id res chain seq x y z
N MET A 1 26.37 12.96 -7.59
CA MET A 1 25.27 13.87 -7.26
C MET A 1 25.75 14.73 -6.10
N THR A 2 25.96 16.02 -6.30
CA THR A 2 26.43 16.92 -5.25
C THR A 2 25.23 17.24 -4.35
N ILE A 3 25.28 16.78 -3.09
CA ILE A 3 24.30 17.17 -2.08
C ILE A 3 24.53 18.67 -1.82
N GLN A 4 23.47 19.49 -1.90
CA GLN A 4 23.60 20.90 -1.52
C GLN A 4 24.03 20.97 -0.06
N PRO A 5 24.95 21.87 0.29
CA PRO A 5 25.35 22.04 1.68
C PRO A 5 24.15 22.46 2.53
N ASP A 6 24.07 21.89 3.73
CA ASP A 6 23.08 22.29 4.72
C ASP A 6 23.52 23.64 5.30
N TYR A 7 22.72 24.69 5.07
CA TYR A 7 22.99 26.04 5.58
C TYR A 7 22.37 26.29 6.95
N VAL A 8 21.59 25.31 7.47
CA VAL A 8 20.99 25.43 8.80
C VAL A 8 22.04 25.05 9.83
N LYS A 9 22.39 25.98 10.72
CA LYS A 9 23.33 25.74 11.81
C LYS A 9 22.72 24.72 12.78
N GLU A 10 23.49 23.71 13.19
CA GLU A 10 23.03 22.65 14.11
C GLU A 10 22.53 23.23 15.45
N GLU A 11 23.21 24.26 15.97
CA GLU A 11 22.81 24.96 17.20
C GLU A 11 21.41 25.58 17.08
N LEU A 12 21.15 26.30 15.98
CA LEU A 12 19.83 26.88 15.72
C LEU A 12 18.75 25.78 15.57
N LEU A 13 19.08 24.70 14.88
CA LEU A 13 18.15 23.59 14.68
C LEU A 13 17.78 22.92 16.02
N HIS A 14 18.76 22.79 16.90
CA HIS A 14 18.54 22.25 18.26
C HIS A 14 17.64 23.16 19.07
N GLU A 15 17.94 24.45 19.14
CA GLU A 15 17.13 25.48 19.84
C GLU A 15 15.68 25.49 19.35
N LEU A 16 15.46 25.53 18.02
CA LEU A 16 14.12 25.48 17.44
C LEU A 16 13.38 24.20 17.76
N SER A 17 14.09 23.07 17.79
CA SER A 17 13.51 21.76 18.11
C SER A 17 13.11 21.67 19.58
N GLU A 18 13.92 22.16 20.50
CA GLU A 18 13.60 22.21 21.93
C GLU A 18 12.41 23.13 22.19
N SER A 19 12.43 24.34 21.60
CA SER A 19 11.30 25.29 21.70
C SER A 19 10.00 24.65 21.20
N PHE A 20 10.03 23.96 20.04
CA PHE A 20 8.86 23.25 19.53
C PHE A 20 8.38 22.18 20.51
N CYS A 21 9.28 21.36 21.07
CA CYS A 21 8.91 20.29 22.00
C CYS A 21 8.31 20.83 23.30
N MET A 22 8.81 21.95 23.81
CA MET A 22 8.27 22.58 25.02
C MET A 22 6.86 23.15 24.82
N HIS A 23 6.61 23.84 23.70
CA HIS A 23 5.37 24.60 23.50
C HIS A 23 4.27 23.84 22.73
N ASN A 24 4.55 22.65 22.18
CA ASN A 24 3.61 21.92 21.33
C ASN A 24 3.16 20.57 21.89
N GLN A 25 3.20 20.40 23.23
CA GLN A 25 2.71 19.18 23.86
C GLN A 25 1.18 19.20 23.97
N LEU A 26 0.56 18.10 23.54
CA LEU A 26 -0.87 17.88 23.75
C LEU A 26 -1.06 16.82 24.83
N PRO A 27 -1.51 17.20 26.04
CA PRO A 27 -1.79 16.26 27.11
C PRO A 27 -2.76 15.16 26.69
N PRO A 28 -2.47 13.88 26.98
CA PRO A 28 -3.31 12.75 26.54
C PRO A 28 -4.76 12.80 27.01
N ASP A 29 -5.03 13.42 28.17
CA ASP A 29 -6.37 13.58 28.73
C ASP A 29 -7.31 14.43 27.86
N LEU A 30 -6.76 15.35 27.05
CA LEU A 30 -7.56 16.16 26.12
C LEU A 30 -8.35 15.28 25.14
N PHE A 31 -7.76 14.19 24.67
CA PHE A 31 -8.44 13.29 23.73
C PHE A 31 -9.66 12.62 24.37
N THR A 32 -9.58 12.25 25.63
CA THR A 32 -10.70 11.68 26.37
C THR A 32 -11.72 12.75 26.74
N ARG A 33 -11.27 13.89 27.30
CA ARG A 33 -12.12 15.03 27.71
C ARG A 33 -13.02 15.52 26.57
N TYR A 34 -12.45 15.69 25.38
CA TYR A 34 -13.19 16.19 24.20
C TYR A 34 -13.73 15.08 23.32
N ARG A 35 -13.62 13.79 23.71
CA ARG A 35 -14.09 12.63 22.95
C ARG A 35 -13.53 12.61 21.52
N ILE A 36 -12.26 13.00 21.34
CA ILE A 36 -11.59 13.10 20.05
C ILE A 36 -11.39 11.70 19.48
N LYS A 37 -11.80 11.51 18.21
CA LYS A 37 -11.70 10.24 17.50
C LYS A 37 -10.32 10.09 16.85
N ARG A 38 -9.29 9.76 17.65
CA ARG A 38 -7.92 9.58 17.14
C ARG A 38 -7.87 8.51 16.05
N GLY A 39 -7.23 8.87 14.91
CA GLY A 39 -7.16 7.97 13.77
C GLY A 39 -8.52 7.63 13.15
N LEU A 40 -9.56 8.47 13.38
CA LEU A 40 -10.94 8.22 12.95
C LEU A 40 -11.49 6.88 13.47
N ARG A 41 -11.20 6.57 14.75
CA ARG A 41 -11.70 5.39 15.46
C ARG A 41 -12.57 5.76 16.66
N ASN A 42 -13.64 5.00 16.85
CA ASN A 42 -14.45 5.03 18.05
C ASN A 42 -13.72 4.34 19.21
N ALA A 43 -14.20 4.51 20.44
CA ALA A 43 -13.60 3.91 21.63
C ALA A 43 -13.63 2.38 21.61
N ASP A 44 -14.64 1.78 20.98
CA ASP A 44 -14.77 0.34 20.74
C ASP A 44 -13.85 -0.18 19.61
N GLY A 45 -13.07 0.72 18.97
CA GLY A 45 -12.17 0.44 17.86
C GLY A 45 -12.86 0.34 16.49
N THR A 46 -14.18 0.62 16.36
CA THR A 46 -14.85 0.74 15.06
C THR A 46 -14.38 1.99 14.31
N GLY A 47 -14.40 1.97 12.98
CA GLY A 47 -14.14 3.15 12.17
C GLY A 47 -15.26 4.19 12.31
N VAL A 48 -14.90 5.47 12.31
CA VAL A 48 -15.89 6.54 12.14
C VAL A 48 -16.43 6.47 10.73
N LEU A 49 -17.76 6.42 10.58
CA LEU A 49 -18.41 6.44 9.28
C LEU A 49 -18.34 7.84 8.68
N VAL A 50 -17.56 7.99 7.61
CA VAL A 50 -17.30 9.30 6.97
C VAL A 50 -17.81 9.40 5.53
N GLY A 51 -18.32 8.31 4.97
CA GLY A 51 -18.83 8.26 3.60
C GLY A 51 -19.45 6.92 3.24
N ALA A 52 -20.02 6.85 2.06
CA ALA A 52 -20.55 5.64 1.44
C ALA A 52 -19.80 5.35 0.13
N SER A 53 -19.72 4.07 -0.25
CA SER A 53 -19.01 3.65 -1.46
C SER A 53 -19.59 2.35 -2.00
N HIS A 54 -19.62 2.25 -3.34
CA HIS A 54 -19.99 1.03 -4.06
C HIS A 54 -18.78 0.14 -4.43
N LEU A 55 -17.54 0.59 -4.12
CA LEU A 55 -16.32 0.00 -4.68
C LEU A 55 -15.90 -1.28 -4.00
N GLY A 56 -15.62 -1.22 -2.72
CA GLY A 56 -15.09 -2.34 -1.96
C GLY A 56 -15.77 -2.49 -0.61
N ASN A 57 -16.14 -3.72 -0.28
CA ASN A 57 -16.64 -4.05 1.05
C ASN A 57 -15.65 -4.99 1.74
N VAL A 58 -15.14 -4.53 2.90
CA VAL A 58 -14.19 -5.23 3.76
C VAL A 58 -14.93 -5.61 5.01
N HIS A 59 -15.25 -6.89 5.17
CA HIS A 59 -16.13 -7.38 6.21
C HIS A 59 -15.50 -8.55 6.96
N GLY A 60 -15.45 -8.50 8.28
CA GLY A 60 -14.80 -9.53 9.13
C GLY A 60 -15.45 -9.67 10.50
N TYR A 61 -16.58 -8.99 10.74
CA TYR A 61 -17.40 -9.12 11.95
C TYR A 61 -18.82 -8.68 11.67
N ILE A 62 -19.77 -9.17 12.45
CA ILE A 62 -21.13 -8.66 12.54
C ILE A 62 -21.31 -7.93 13.88
N LEU A 63 -22.31 -7.06 13.95
CA LEU A 63 -22.74 -6.45 15.20
C LEU A 63 -24.02 -7.18 15.65
N ASN A 64 -23.92 -7.90 16.76
CA ASN A 64 -25.03 -8.58 17.39
C ASN A 64 -25.28 -7.95 18.77
N GLU A 65 -26.46 -7.35 18.98
CA GLU A 65 -26.82 -6.61 20.19
C GLU A 65 -25.80 -5.54 20.65
N GLY A 66 -25.04 -4.97 19.69
CA GLY A 66 -24.00 -3.97 19.94
C GLY A 66 -22.62 -4.56 20.22
N GLU A 67 -22.48 -5.85 20.31
CA GLU A 67 -21.21 -6.56 20.43
C GLU A 67 -20.69 -7.02 19.05
N ARG A 68 -19.37 -7.10 18.92
CA ARG A 68 -18.72 -7.57 17.71
C ARG A 68 -18.54 -9.09 17.77
N GLU A 69 -19.18 -9.76 16.85
CA GLU A 69 -18.96 -11.19 16.62
C GLU A 69 -18.03 -11.37 15.40
N PRO A 70 -16.85 -11.99 15.57
CA PRO A 70 -15.96 -12.31 14.46
C PRO A 70 -16.62 -13.27 13.47
N ILE A 71 -16.44 -12.99 12.19
CA ILE A 71 -16.81 -13.88 11.10
C ILE A 71 -15.64 -14.09 10.15
N GLU A 72 -15.74 -15.09 9.26
CA GLU A 72 -14.79 -15.25 8.17
C GLU A 72 -14.71 -13.98 7.33
N GLY A 73 -13.47 -13.56 7.02
CA GLY A 73 -13.24 -12.36 6.25
C GLY A 73 -13.84 -12.43 4.85
N ARG A 74 -14.50 -11.36 4.45
CA ARG A 74 -15.06 -11.21 3.12
C ARG A 74 -14.58 -9.93 2.49
N LEU A 75 -14.10 -10.02 1.26
CA LEU A 75 -13.76 -8.90 0.41
C LEU A 75 -14.58 -8.96 -0.88
N THR A 76 -15.26 -7.86 -1.20
CA THR A 76 -15.97 -7.76 -2.48
C THR A 76 -15.51 -6.53 -3.25
N TYR A 77 -15.45 -6.65 -4.58
CA TYR A 77 -15.24 -5.56 -5.53
C TYR A 77 -16.54 -5.34 -6.29
N ARG A 78 -17.15 -4.17 -6.15
CA ARG A 78 -18.43 -3.85 -6.77
C ARG A 78 -19.51 -4.92 -6.50
N GLY A 79 -19.48 -5.54 -5.31
CA GLY A 79 -20.41 -6.61 -4.91
C GLY A 79 -19.97 -8.03 -5.24
N TYR A 80 -19.02 -8.22 -6.17
CA TYR A 80 -18.47 -9.54 -6.49
C TYR A 80 -17.48 -9.98 -5.44
N ASN A 81 -17.63 -11.22 -4.93
CA ASN A 81 -16.65 -11.79 -4.00
C ASN A 81 -15.30 -12.00 -4.71
N VAL A 82 -14.21 -11.59 -4.08
CA VAL A 82 -12.87 -11.73 -4.64
C VAL A 82 -12.49 -13.18 -4.94
N TYR A 83 -12.98 -14.14 -4.15
CA TYR A 83 -12.76 -15.57 -4.41
C TYR A 83 -13.44 -16.02 -5.71
N ASP A 84 -14.69 -15.57 -5.95
CA ASP A 84 -15.44 -15.95 -7.15
C ASP A 84 -14.77 -15.36 -8.40
N LEU A 85 -14.27 -14.12 -8.29
CA LEU A 85 -13.51 -13.49 -9.38
C LEU A 85 -12.23 -14.27 -9.69
N ILE A 86 -11.43 -14.61 -8.69
CA ILE A 86 -10.19 -15.39 -8.87
C ILE A 86 -10.51 -16.77 -9.43
N HIS A 87 -11.50 -17.45 -8.88
CA HIS A 87 -11.88 -18.80 -9.33
C HIS A 87 -12.34 -18.82 -10.79
N GLY A 88 -13.16 -17.84 -11.20
CA GLY A 88 -13.57 -17.71 -12.59
C GLY A 88 -12.39 -17.50 -13.54
N LEU A 89 -11.44 -16.67 -13.17
CA LEU A 89 -10.22 -16.43 -13.94
C LEU A 89 -9.33 -17.69 -14.03
N GLU A 90 -9.25 -18.48 -12.96
CA GLU A 90 -8.52 -19.74 -12.93
C GLU A 90 -9.16 -20.79 -13.86
N GLN A 91 -10.49 -20.93 -13.80
CA GLN A 91 -11.20 -21.85 -14.68
C GLN A 91 -11.05 -21.50 -16.16
N GLU A 92 -11.03 -20.20 -16.50
CA GLU A 92 -10.85 -19.72 -17.84
C GLU A 92 -9.37 -19.60 -18.26
N ASN A 93 -8.44 -19.86 -17.36
CA ASN A 93 -7.00 -19.78 -17.56
C ASN A 93 -6.53 -18.41 -18.09
N ARG A 94 -7.08 -17.29 -17.57
CA ARG A 94 -6.85 -15.92 -18.03
C ARG A 94 -6.13 -15.06 -17.00
N PHE A 95 -5.49 -13.98 -17.49
CA PHE A 95 -5.12 -12.82 -16.69
C PHE A 95 -6.36 -12.00 -16.35
N GLY A 96 -6.38 -11.40 -15.15
CA GLY A 96 -7.58 -10.75 -14.64
C GLY A 96 -7.39 -9.33 -14.14
N PHE A 97 -6.18 -8.82 -13.98
CA PHE A 97 -5.97 -7.51 -13.38
C PHE A 97 -6.65 -6.39 -14.18
N GLU A 98 -6.59 -6.42 -15.51
CA GLU A 98 -7.27 -5.45 -16.37
C GLU A 98 -8.79 -5.54 -16.24
N GLU A 99 -9.33 -6.77 -16.14
CA GLU A 99 -10.77 -6.97 -15.92
C GLU A 99 -11.23 -6.39 -14.57
N ILE A 100 -10.43 -6.57 -13.51
CA ILE A 100 -10.70 -5.96 -12.20
C ILE A 100 -10.58 -4.44 -12.27
N GLY A 101 -9.63 -3.90 -13.03
CA GLY A 101 -9.52 -2.47 -13.30
C GLY A 101 -10.78 -1.92 -13.96
N TYR A 102 -11.27 -2.60 -14.99
CA TYR A 102 -12.53 -2.26 -15.66
C TYR A 102 -13.72 -2.33 -14.68
N LEU A 103 -13.85 -3.44 -13.94
CA LEU A 103 -14.92 -3.62 -12.94
C LEU A 103 -14.95 -2.46 -11.94
N LEU A 104 -13.83 -2.12 -11.34
CA LEU A 104 -13.75 -1.08 -10.32
C LEU A 104 -14.09 0.30 -10.88
N MET A 105 -13.55 0.68 -12.04
CA MET A 105 -13.78 1.99 -12.64
C MET A 105 -15.15 2.11 -13.32
N CYS A 106 -15.62 1.06 -14.03
CA CYS A 106 -16.87 1.11 -14.80
C CYS A 106 -18.09 0.56 -14.04
N GLY A 107 -17.91 -0.13 -12.91
CA GLY A 107 -19.01 -0.61 -12.05
C GLY A 107 -19.64 -1.95 -12.44
N LYS A 108 -19.17 -2.60 -13.51
CA LYS A 108 -19.66 -3.91 -14.00
C LYS A 108 -18.53 -4.69 -14.65
N LEU A 109 -18.65 -6.01 -14.72
CA LEU A 109 -17.75 -6.84 -15.50
C LEU A 109 -17.88 -6.54 -17.01
N PRO A 110 -16.76 -6.48 -17.74
CA PRO A 110 -16.76 -6.25 -19.18
C PRO A 110 -17.28 -7.48 -19.95
N SER A 111 -17.90 -7.24 -21.10
CA SER A 111 -18.03 -8.30 -22.12
C SER A 111 -16.64 -8.61 -22.71
N ARG A 112 -16.53 -9.76 -23.42
CA ARG A 112 -15.27 -10.14 -24.11
C ARG A 112 -14.75 -9.03 -25.02
N ARG A 113 -15.63 -8.37 -25.78
CA ARG A 113 -15.27 -7.26 -26.66
C ARG A 113 -14.77 -6.07 -25.86
N GLN A 114 -15.50 -5.67 -24.80
CA GLN A 114 -15.12 -4.54 -23.97
C GLN A 114 -13.77 -4.77 -23.24
N LEU A 115 -13.52 -6.00 -22.77
CA LEU A 115 -12.25 -6.35 -22.16
C LEU A 115 -11.11 -6.24 -23.16
N ALA A 116 -11.28 -6.78 -24.37
CA ALA A 116 -10.26 -6.73 -25.42
C ALA A 116 -9.93 -5.29 -25.83
N GLU A 117 -10.95 -4.43 -25.99
CA GLU A 117 -10.77 -3.01 -26.30
C GLU A 117 -10.05 -2.27 -25.15
N PHE A 118 -10.39 -2.57 -23.90
CA PHE A 118 -9.77 -1.97 -22.72
C PHE A 118 -8.29 -2.39 -22.59
N GLN A 119 -8.00 -3.69 -22.75
CA GLN A 119 -6.63 -4.22 -22.75
C GLN A 119 -5.77 -3.63 -23.86
N HIS A 120 -6.33 -3.51 -25.06
CA HIS A 120 -5.66 -2.88 -26.20
C HIS A 120 -5.32 -1.41 -25.90
N THR A 121 -6.27 -0.67 -25.35
CA THR A 121 -6.07 0.75 -24.97
C THR A 121 -4.98 0.89 -23.91
N ILE A 122 -4.98 0.04 -22.86
CA ILE A 122 -3.91 0.02 -21.86
C ILE A 122 -2.56 -0.29 -22.53
N GLY A 123 -2.54 -1.23 -23.46
CA GLY A 123 -1.33 -1.59 -24.19
C GLY A 123 -0.71 -0.40 -24.92
N LEU A 124 -1.51 0.38 -25.63
CA LEU A 124 -1.08 1.59 -26.35
C LEU A 124 -0.62 2.72 -25.42
N GLU A 125 -1.26 2.84 -24.25
CA GLU A 125 -0.97 3.88 -23.27
C GLU A 125 0.29 3.62 -22.41
N ARG A 126 0.95 2.47 -22.54
CA ARG A 126 2.15 2.13 -21.75
C ARG A 126 3.35 2.99 -22.05
N ALA A 127 3.47 3.49 -23.27
CA ALA A 127 4.59 4.34 -23.64
C ALA A 127 4.59 5.61 -22.77
N LEU A 128 5.77 5.93 -22.21
CA LEU A 128 5.97 7.21 -21.53
C LEU A 128 6.14 8.31 -22.58
N PRO A 129 5.84 9.58 -22.23
CA PRO A 129 6.12 10.70 -23.13
C PRO A 129 7.59 10.76 -23.57
N ASP A 130 7.87 11.36 -24.72
CA ASP A 130 9.22 11.52 -25.26
C ASP A 130 10.17 12.13 -24.23
N ASN A 131 11.35 11.56 -24.08
CA ASN A 131 12.40 11.93 -23.11
C ASN A 131 11.98 11.91 -21.62
N PHE A 132 10.79 11.41 -21.29
CA PHE A 132 10.31 11.39 -19.89
C PHE A 132 11.22 10.56 -18.98
N THR A 133 11.69 9.43 -19.46
CA THR A 133 12.60 8.56 -18.68
C THR A 133 13.91 9.29 -18.36
N GLU A 134 14.49 9.95 -19.35
CA GLU A 134 15.75 10.67 -19.23
C GLU A 134 15.61 11.89 -18.32
N ASP A 135 14.61 12.73 -18.57
CA ASP A 135 14.45 14.00 -17.89
C ASP A 135 13.83 13.88 -16.50
N MET A 136 12.83 13.02 -16.32
CA MET A 136 12.09 12.94 -15.06
C MET A 136 12.57 11.81 -14.14
N ILE A 137 13.14 10.74 -14.68
CA ILE A 137 13.56 9.58 -13.89
C ILE A 137 15.08 9.56 -13.72
N MET A 138 15.83 9.61 -14.82
CA MET A 138 17.30 9.42 -14.81
C MET A 138 18.07 10.66 -14.40
N ARG A 139 17.63 11.86 -14.76
CA ARG A 139 18.32 13.11 -14.40
C ARG A 139 18.30 13.38 -12.89
N ALA A 140 17.25 12.97 -12.19
CA ALA A 140 17.12 13.06 -10.74
C ALA A 140 16.73 11.69 -10.15
N PRO A 141 17.64 10.68 -10.18
CA PRO A 141 17.35 9.35 -9.68
C PRO A 141 17.08 9.38 -8.17
N SER A 142 16.26 8.45 -7.69
CA SER A 142 15.91 8.33 -6.27
C SER A 142 16.33 6.97 -5.71
N ARG A 143 16.81 6.94 -4.46
CA ARG A 143 17.00 5.69 -3.72
C ARG A 143 15.67 4.99 -3.41
N ASP A 144 14.60 5.76 -3.32
CA ASP A 144 13.25 5.31 -2.99
C ASP A 144 12.36 5.40 -4.24
N ILE A 145 11.93 4.24 -4.73
CA ILE A 145 11.13 4.13 -5.96
C ILE A 145 9.72 4.73 -5.76
N MET A 146 9.14 4.64 -4.55
CA MET A 146 7.85 5.28 -4.26
C MET A 146 7.93 6.80 -4.33
N ASN A 147 9.04 7.40 -3.88
CA ASN A 147 9.28 8.83 -4.05
C ASN A 147 9.38 9.20 -5.53
N LYS A 148 10.10 8.39 -6.34
CA LYS A 148 10.19 8.61 -7.78
C LYS A 148 8.84 8.43 -8.46
N LEU A 149 8.04 7.42 -8.07
CA LEU A 149 6.70 7.22 -8.60
C LEU A 149 5.78 8.42 -8.34
N ALA A 150 5.80 8.97 -7.11
CA ALA A 150 5.02 10.16 -6.78
C ALA A 150 5.44 11.38 -7.60
N SER A 151 6.74 11.64 -7.71
CA SER A 151 7.27 12.78 -8.50
C SER A 151 7.02 12.62 -10.01
N ALA A 152 7.16 11.41 -10.54
CA ALA A 152 6.85 11.11 -11.94
C ALA A 152 5.34 11.24 -12.23
N THR A 153 4.48 10.83 -11.29
CA THR A 153 3.04 11.04 -11.41
C THR A 153 2.69 12.52 -11.51
N LEU A 154 3.27 13.38 -10.68
CA LEU A 154 3.08 14.83 -10.77
C LEU A 154 3.64 15.40 -12.07
N ALA A 155 4.77 14.90 -12.55
CA ALA A 155 5.36 15.37 -13.80
C ALA A 155 4.49 15.07 -15.02
N LEU A 156 3.72 13.96 -15.02
CA LEU A 156 2.80 13.62 -16.11
C LEU A 156 1.70 14.67 -16.34
N TYR A 157 1.38 15.47 -15.34
CA TYR A 157 0.49 16.65 -15.47
C TYR A 157 0.91 17.56 -16.63
N SER A 158 2.20 17.83 -16.76
CA SER A 158 2.73 18.73 -17.80
C SER A 158 2.69 18.15 -19.23
N TYR A 159 2.40 16.85 -19.36
CA TYR A 159 2.28 16.14 -20.64
C TYR A 159 0.82 15.86 -21.01
N ASP A 160 -0.13 16.28 -20.19
CA ASP A 160 -1.57 16.14 -20.45
C ASP A 160 -2.12 17.44 -21.05
N ALA A 161 -2.85 17.35 -22.14
CA ALA A 161 -3.47 18.51 -22.77
C ALA A 161 -4.60 19.15 -21.93
N ASN A 162 -5.26 18.35 -21.08
CA ASN A 162 -6.39 18.78 -20.25
C ASN A 162 -6.22 18.28 -18.78
N PRO A 163 -5.15 18.67 -18.08
CA PRO A 163 -4.82 18.08 -16.78
C PRO A 163 -5.82 18.44 -15.68
N ASP A 164 -6.40 19.63 -15.72
CA ASP A 164 -7.33 20.16 -14.70
C ASP A 164 -8.80 19.84 -14.96
N GLU A 165 -9.12 19.24 -16.10
CA GLU A 165 -10.51 18.91 -16.43
C GLU A 165 -10.99 17.72 -15.59
N THR A 166 -12.02 17.95 -14.78
CA THR A 166 -12.58 16.96 -13.82
C THR A 166 -13.85 16.29 -14.31
N THR A 167 -14.11 16.27 -15.63
CA THR A 167 -15.17 15.45 -16.20
C THR A 167 -14.90 13.97 -16.01
N VAL A 168 -15.94 13.16 -15.91
CA VAL A 168 -15.82 11.69 -15.76
C VAL A 168 -14.99 11.10 -16.90
N GLU A 169 -15.24 11.57 -18.13
CA GLU A 169 -14.52 11.12 -19.31
C GLU A 169 -13.02 11.39 -19.22
N ASN A 170 -12.63 12.60 -18.85
CA ASN A 170 -11.22 12.97 -18.73
C ASN A 170 -10.53 12.24 -17.57
N ILE A 171 -11.19 12.13 -16.40
CA ILE A 171 -10.65 11.35 -15.27
C ILE A 171 -10.49 9.88 -15.66
N MET A 172 -11.42 9.30 -16.42
CA MET A 172 -11.31 7.92 -16.91
C MET A 172 -10.12 7.76 -17.86
N ARG A 173 -9.92 8.67 -18.81
CA ARG A 173 -8.76 8.72 -19.71
C ARG A 173 -7.44 8.79 -18.93
N GLN A 174 -7.36 9.71 -17.98
CA GLN A 174 -6.18 9.85 -17.09
C GLN A 174 -5.94 8.58 -16.26
N GLY A 175 -6.99 7.93 -15.78
CA GLY A 175 -6.94 6.70 -15.01
C GLY A 175 -6.38 5.53 -15.81
N ILE A 176 -6.83 5.35 -17.04
CA ILE A 176 -6.32 4.32 -17.97
C ILE A 176 -4.84 4.58 -18.25
N SER A 177 -4.47 5.83 -18.54
CA SER A 177 -3.09 6.23 -18.80
C SER A 177 -2.17 5.96 -17.58
N LEU A 178 -2.60 6.31 -16.37
CA LEU A 178 -1.82 6.04 -15.15
C LEU A 178 -1.70 4.54 -14.85
N MET A 179 -2.78 3.77 -15.04
CA MET A 179 -2.77 2.30 -14.90
C MET A 179 -1.73 1.68 -15.83
N ALA A 180 -1.66 2.15 -17.08
CA ALA A 180 -0.72 1.67 -18.08
C ALA A 180 0.74 2.06 -17.79
N LYS A 181 0.98 3.29 -17.31
CA LYS A 181 2.31 3.87 -17.13
C LYS A 181 2.99 3.51 -15.80
N PHE A 182 2.25 3.19 -14.73
CA PHE A 182 2.83 2.86 -13.44
C PHE A 182 3.83 1.70 -13.49
N PRO A 183 3.56 0.56 -14.16
CA PRO A 183 4.54 -0.51 -14.33
C PRO A 183 5.84 -0.04 -14.97
N VAL A 184 5.75 0.81 -15.97
CA VAL A 184 6.92 1.33 -16.70
C VAL A 184 7.72 2.30 -15.82
N ILE A 185 7.05 3.22 -15.14
CA ILE A 185 7.70 4.19 -14.24
C ILE A 185 8.45 3.49 -13.12
N ILE A 186 7.83 2.51 -12.43
CA ILE A 186 8.50 1.82 -11.33
C ILE A 186 9.70 0.99 -11.83
N SER A 187 9.59 0.39 -13.01
CA SER A 187 10.66 -0.40 -13.63
C SER A 187 11.83 0.50 -14.02
N HIS A 188 11.59 1.62 -14.71
CA HIS A 188 12.63 2.58 -15.07
C HIS A 188 13.26 3.24 -13.84
N ALA A 189 12.46 3.56 -12.82
CA ALA A 189 12.96 4.09 -11.55
C ALA A 189 13.86 3.07 -10.82
N TYR A 190 13.51 1.79 -10.85
CA TYR A 190 14.32 0.71 -10.31
C TYR A 190 15.65 0.57 -11.09
N GLN A 191 15.60 0.59 -12.40
CA GLN A 191 16.81 0.50 -13.23
C GLN A 191 17.72 1.71 -13.02
N ALA A 192 17.17 2.92 -12.91
CA ALA A 192 17.93 4.11 -12.56
C ALA A 192 18.58 3.97 -11.15
N LYS A 193 17.83 3.45 -10.16
CA LYS A 193 18.37 3.16 -8.83
C LYS A 193 19.56 2.19 -8.91
N ARG A 194 19.45 1.07 -9.65
CA ARG A 194 20.55 0.12 -9.85
C ARG A 194 21.80 0.82 -10.37
N ARG A 195 21.65 1.62 -11.41
CA ARG A 195 22.78 2.30 -12.06
C ARG A 195 23.44 3.33 -11.18
N TYR A 196 22.67 4.18 -10.50
CA TYR A 196 23.19 5.38 -9.81
C TYR A 196 23.51 5.14 -8.33
N PHE A 197 22.91 4.13 -7.70
CA PHE A 197 23.09 3.91 -6.26
C PHE A 197 23.61 2.52 -5.90
N ASP A 198 23.37 1.51 -6.73
CA ASP A 198 23.78 0.13 -6.44
C ASP A 198 25.04 -0.27 -7.26
N ASN A 199 25.55 0.63 -8.14
CA ASN A 199 26.69 0.37 -9.06
C ASN A 199 26.49 -0.85 -9.97
N ASP A 200 25.26 -1.11 -10.38
CA ASP A 200 24.88 -2.25 -11.21
C ASP A 200 24.46 -1.79 -12.61
N SER A 201 24.37 -2.74 -13.54
CA SER A 201 23.93 -2.46 -14.90
C SER A 201 22.45 -2.10 -14.96
N MET A 202 22.10 -1.18 -15.85
CA MET A 202 20.72 -0.78 -16.13
C MET A 202 20.26 -1.43 -17.44
N PHE A 203 19.05 -1.99 -17.41
CA PHE A 203 18.39 -2.58 -18.57
C PHE A 203 17.03 -1.90 -18.77
N LEU A 204 16.80 -1.31 -19.90
CA LEU A 204 15.53 -0.67 -20.26
C LEU A 204 14.87 -1.47 -21.37
N HIS A 205 13.89 -2.29 -21.02
CA HIS A 205 13.07 -3.00 -21.99
C HIS A 205 11.89 -2.13 -22.40
N VAL A 206 11.48 -2.28 -23.66
CA VAL A 206 10.29 -1.62 -24.19
C VAL A 206 9.05 -2.38 -23.72
N PRO A 207 8.02 -1.72 -23.17
CA PRO A 207 6.79 -2.40 -22.81
C PRO A 207 6.09 -3.00 -24.04
N ASP A 208 5.62 -4.23 -23.91
CA ASP A 208 4.89 -4.91 -24.98
C ASP A 208 3.38 -4.58 -24.87
N PRO A 209 2.78 -3.98 -25.90
CA PRO A 209 1.36 -3.62 -25.87
C PRO A 209 0.41 -4.82 -25.83
N ASN A 210 0.86 -6.00 -26.21
CA ASN A 210 0.03 -7.20 -26.29
C ASN A 210 0.07 -8.07 -25.03
N ARG A 211 0.96 -7.77 -24.07
CA ARG A 211 1.09 -8.50 -22.81
C ARG A 211 0.19 -7.89 -21.74
N SER A 212 -0.22 -8.71 -20.76
CA SER A 212 -0.88 -8.23 -19.54
C SER A 212 0.04 -7.33 -18.71
N THR A 213 -0.51 -6.64 -17.72
CA THR A 213 0.26 -5.83 -16.77
C THR A 213 1.27 -6.68 -15.99
N ALA A 214 0.86 -7.88 -15.54
CA ALA A 214 1.75 -8.78 -14.80
C ALA A 214 2.95 -9.25 -15.66
N GLU A 215 2.71 -9.64 -16.90
CA GLU A 215 3.76 -10.03 -17.85
C GLU A 215 4.71 -8.86 -18.14
N ASN A 216 4.19 -7.66 -18.35
CA ASN A 216 5.02 -6.47 -18.56
C ASN A 216 5.87 -6.13 -17.35
N ILE A 217 5.37 -6.26 -16.13
CA ILE A 217 6.15 -6.04 -14.92
C ILE A 217 7.37 -6.98 -14.88
N LEU A 218 7.17 -8.27 -15.11
CA LEU A 218 8.27 -9.24 -15.13
C LEU A 218 9.25 -8.97 -16.26
N HIS A 219 8.74 -8.66 -17.46
CA HIS A 219 9.54 -8.31 -18.63
C HIS A 219 10.42 -7.07 -18.40
N LEU A 220 9.85 -6.02 -17.86
CA LEU A 220 10.54 -4.72 -17.68
C LEU A 220 11.58 -4.74 -16.55
N ILE A 221 11.38 -5.57 -15.52
CA ILE A 221 12.24 -5.59 -14.33
C ILE A 221 13.42 -6.54 -14.49
N ARG A 222 13.21 -7.70 -15.11
CA ARG A 222 14.23 -8.75 -15.22
C ARG A 222 15.28 -8.41 -16.30
N PRO A 223 16.57 -8.65 -16.04
CA PRO A 223 17.62 -8.34 -17.05
C PRO A 223 17.41 -9.00 -18.40
N THR A 224 16.92 -10.25 -18.41
CA THR A 224 16.65 -11.01 -19.65
C THR A 224 15.28 -10.69 -20.26
N GLY A 225 14.38 -10.09 -19.48
CA GLY A 225 12.98 -9.91 -19.85
C GLY A 225 12.17 -11.21 -19.93
N GLU A 226 12.74 -12.34 -19.50
CA GLU A 226 12.11 -13.66 -19.57
C GLU A 226 11.31 -13.99 -18.30
N PHE A 227 10.22 -14.71 -18.47
CA PHE A 227 9.35 -15.24 -17.42
C PHE A 227 8.53 -16.41 -17.96
N ASN A 228 7.93 -17.20 -17.08
CA ASN A 228 6.99 -18.25 -17.49
C ASN A 228 5.55 -17.87 -17.09
N ASP A 229 4.59 -18.63 -17.61
CA ASP A 229 3.15 -18.38 -17.43
C ASP A 229 2.72 -18.50 -15.95
N ASP A 230 3.25 -19.48 -15.20
CA ASP A 230 2.94 -19.66 -13.78
C ASP A 230 3.37 -18.43 -12.95
N GLU A 231 4.56 -17.89 -13.23
CA GLU A 231 5.07 -16.68 -12.57
C GLU A 231 4.20 -15.45 -12.86
N ALA A 232 3.86 -15.26 -14.15
CA ALA A 232 3.03 -14.12 -14.56
C ALA A 232 1.62 -14.20 -13.97
N LYS A 233 1.00 -15.39 -13.95
CA LYS A 233 -0.31 -15.60 -13.33
C LYS A 233 -0.30 -15.40 -11.83
N LEU A 234 0.74 -15.85 -11.13
CA LEU A 234 0.87 -15.61 -9.69
C LEU A 234 1.00 -14.11 -9.38
N LEU A 235 1.78 -13.38 -10.19
CA LEU A 235 1.87 -11.93 -10.05
C LEU A 235 0.53 -11.24 -10.33
N ASP A 236 -0.20 -11.67 -11.35
CA ASP A 236 -1.56 -11.18 -11.66
C ASP A 236 -2.51 -11.36 -10.48
N ARG A 237 -2.48 -12.52 -9.79
CA ARG A 237 -3.25 -12.72 -8.56
C ARG A 237 -2.88 -11.73 -7.45
N CYS A 238 -1.58 -11.44 -7.29
CA CYS A 238 -1.14 -10.41 -6.35
C CYS A 238 -1.73 -9.05 -6.71
N LEU A 239 -1.70 -8.65 -7.99
CA LEU A 239 -2.25 -7.38 -8.44
C LEU A 239 -3.75 -7.30 -8.17
N ILE A 240 -4.51 -8.35 -8.47
CA ILE A 240 -5.95 -8.44 -8.19
C ILE A 240 -6.24 -8.25 -6.70
N LEU A 241 -5.53 -8.97 -5.83
CA LEU A 241 -5.76 -8.94 -4.38
C LEU A 241 -5.37 -7.61 -3.72
N HIS A 242 -4.50 -6.82 -4.36
CA HIS A 242 -4.10 -5.50 -3.89
C HIS A 242 -4.91 -4.36 -4.52
N ALA A 243 -5.74 -4.61 -5.55
CA ALA A 243 -6.42 -3.59 -6.34
C ALA A 243 -7.32 -2.67 -5.50
N GLU A 244 -8.06 -3.20 -4.52
CA GLU A 244 -8.99 -2.43 -3.70
C GLU A 244 -9.09 -3.00 -2.28
N HIS A 245 -9.35 -2.14 -1.28
CA HIS A 245 -9.55 -2.54 0.12
C HIS A 245 -10.38 -1.53 0.93
N GLY A 246 -11.40 -0.99 0.31
CA GLY A 246 -12.36 -0.07 0.92
C GLY A 246 -11.88 1.38 1.04
N GLY A 247 -12.85 2.31 1.04
CA GLY A 247 -12.59 3.75 1.12
C GLY A 247 -11.96 4.22 2.44
N GLY A 248 -12.03 3.42 3.50
CA GLY A 248 -11.35 3.66 4.77
C GLY A 248 -9.86 3.26 4.77
N ASN A 249 -9.36 2.63 3.72
CA ASN A 249 -7.93 2.42 3.54
C ASN A 249 -7.21 3.77 3.43
N LYS A 250 -6.06 3.90 4.11
CA LYS A 250 -5.40 5.19 4.30
C LYS A 250 -5.11 5.93 2.99
N SER A 251 -4.56 5.26 1.98
CA SER A 251 -4.26 5.89 0.69
C SER A 251 -5.52 6.16 -0.15
N SER A 252 -6.51 5.27 -0.11
CA SER A 252 -7.82 5.50 -0.76
C SER A 252 -8.56 6.68 -0.13
N PHE A 253 -8.51 6.80 1.21
CA PHE A 253 -9.07 7.95 1.90
C PHE A 253 -8.33 9.25 1.55
N THR A 254 -7.00 9.19 1.37
CA THR A 254 -6.20 10.33 0.90
C THR A 254 -6.65 10.79 -0.48
N VAL A 255 -6.92 9.87 -1.41
CA VAL A 255 -7.50 10.21 -2.73
C VAL A 255 -8.82 10.95 -2.57
N ARG A 256 -9.72 10.44 -1.73
CA ARG A 256 -11.02 11.08 -1.49
C ARG A 256 -10.88 12.48 -0.92
N VAL A 257 -10.08 12.63 0.14
CA VAL A 257 -9.81 13.93 0.78
C VAL A 257 -9.27 14.93 -0.24
N THR A 258 -8.26 14.51 -1.01
CA THR A 258 -7.61 15.38 -2.00
C THR A 258 -8.57 15.70 -3.16
N SER A 259 -9.30 14.71 -3.67
CA SER A 259 -10.29 14.90 -4.72
C SER A 259 -11.45 15.81 -4.32
N SER A 260 -11.85 15.79 -3.03
CA SER A 260 -12.96 16.63 -2.53
C SER A 260 -12.65 18.13 -2.58
N SER A 261 -11.39 18.52 -2.75
CA SER A 261 -10.97 19.90 -2.94
C SER A 261 -11.11 20.39 -4.39
N GLY A 262 -11.41 19.48 -5.34
CA GLY A 262 -11.52 19.80 -6.77
C GLY A 262 -10.17 19.81 -7.52
N THR A 263 -9.09 19.28 -6.93
CA THR A 263 -7.77 19.23 -7.59
C THR A 263 -7.73 18.24 -8.76
N ASP A 264 -6.67 18.33 -9.56
CA ASP A 264 -6.41 17.44 -10.69
C ASP A 264 -6.13 15.98 -10.27
N THR A 265 -6.16 15.07 -11.25
CA THR A 265 -5.96 13.63 -11.02
C THR A 265 -4.54 13.31 -10.58
N TYR A 266 -3.54 13.93 -11.17
CA TYR A 266 -2.13 13.64 -10.89
C TYR A 266 -1.76 14.00 -9.46
N SER A 267 -2.23 15.15 -8.96
CA SER A 267 -2.06 15.58 -7.57
C SER A 267 -2.74 14.63 -6.58
N ALA A 268 -3.98 14.22 -6.87
CA ALA A 268 -4.71 13.28 -6.01
C ALA A 268 -4.03 11.90 -5.93
N ILE A 269 -3.53 11.39 -7.05
CA ILE A 269 -2.84 10.10 -7.11
C ILE A 269 -1.43 10.18 -6.50
N ALA A 270 -0.68 11.26 -6.73
CA ALA A 270 0.62 11.46 -6.10
C ALA A 270 0.51 11.53 -4.56
N ALA A 271 -0.55 12.15 -4.03
CA ALA A 271 -0.85 12.15 -2.60
C ALA A 271 -1.13 10.73 -2.07
N ALA A 272 -1.87 9.91 -2.84
CA ALA A 272 -2.11 8.51 -2.49
C ALA A 272 -0.84 7.66 -2.48
N VAL A 273 0.02 7.82 -3.49
CA VAL A 273 1.35 7.18 -3.56
C VAL A 273 2.19 7.56 -2.33
N SER A 274 2.21 8.84 -1.97
CA SER A 274 2.93 9.36 -0.80
C SER A 274 2.36 8.78 0.51
N SER A 275 1.04 8.65 0.61
CA SER A 275 0.38 8.01 1.76
C SER A 275 0.72 6.52 1.87
N LEU A 276 0.76 5.80 0.74
CA LEU A 276 1.10 4.38 0.68
C LEU A 276 2.57 4.13 1.03
N LYS A 277 3.47 5.03 0.66
CA LYS A 277 4.91 4.96 0.96
C LYS A 277 5.20 4.83 2.46
N GLY A 278 4.35 5.38 3.31
CA GLY A 278 4.58 5.41 4.76
C GLY A 278 4.77 4.00 5.37
N PRO A 279 5.73 3.81 6.31
CA PRO A 279 6.08 2.50 6.87
C PRO A 279 4.94 1.85 7.68
N ARG A 280 3.94 2.64 8.08
CA ARG A 280 2.72 2.15 8.76
C ARG A 280 1.59 1.80 7.79
N HIS A 281 1.85 1.80 6.48
CA HIS A 281 0.88 1.45 5.43
C HIS A 281 1.49 0.46 4.45
N GLY A 282 2.09 0.89 3.34
CA GLY A 282 2.61 0.00 2.30
C GLY A 282 3.94 -0.70 2.63
N GLY A 283 4.63 -0.29 3.69
CA GLY A 283 5.91 -0.89 4.09
C GLY A 283 5.79 -2.15 4.96
N ALA A 284 4.58 -2.66 5.21
CA ALA A 284 4.37 -3.78 6.12
C ALA A 284 4.97 -5.10 5.58
N ASN A 285 4.84 -5.38 4.28
CA ASN A 285 5.39 -6.58 3.66
C ASN A 285 6.93 -6.67 3.75
N LEU A 286 7.64 -5.53 3.67
CA LEU A 286 9.10 -5.50 3.85
C LEU A 286 9.52 -5.88 5.28
N ARG A 287 8.72 -5.50 6.28
CA ARG A 287 8.95 -5.89 7.67
C ARG A 287 8.73 -7.39 7.87
N VAL A 288 7.69 -7.95 7.22
CA VAL A 288 7.44 -9.40 7.22
C VAL A 288 8.66 -10.14 6.64
N VAL A 289 9.14 -9.74 5.47
CA VAL A 289 10.29 -10.38 4.84
C VAL A 289 11.53 -10.30 5.72
N LYS A 290 11.84 -9.13 6.29
CA LYS A 290 12.97 -8.96 7.19
C LYS A 290 12.85 -9.84 8.44
N GLN A 291 11.65 -9.94 9.03
CA GLN A 291 11.35 -10.81 10.17
C GLN A 291 11.63 -12.28 9.81
N PHE A 292 11.19 -12.77 8.66
CA PHE A 292 11.45 -14.14 8.24
C PHE A 292 12.93 -14.40 7.90
N GLU A 293 13.65 -13.42 7.37
CA GLU A 293 15.11 -13.52 7.18
C GLU A 293 15.82 -13.71 8.52
N GLU A 294 15.48 -12.90 9.51
CA GLU A 294 16.03 -13.00 10.87
C GLU A 294 15.64 -14.33 11.55
N MET A 295 14.37 -14.77 11.39
CA MET A 295 13.94 -16.07 11.91
C MET A 295 14.75 -17.22 11.32
N LYS A 296 15.03 -17.21 10.01
CA LYS A 296 15.82 -18.24 9.33
C LYS A 296 17.27 -18.30 9.78
N GLU A 297 17.83 -17.18 10.23
CA GLU A 297 19.19 -17.10 10.77
C GLU A 297 19.26 -17.62 12.21
N ASN A 298 18.17 -17.53 12.98
CA ASN A 298 18.15 -17.80 14.42
C ASN A 298 17.41 -19.07 14.81
N ILE A 299 16.72 -19.74 13.90
CA ILE A 299 16.00 -21.01 14.12
C ILE A 299 16.73 -22.11 13.33
N HIS A 300 17.13 -23.18 14.02
CA HIS A 300 17.87 -24.28 13.40
C HIS A 300 16.94 -25.22 12.64
N ASN A 301 15.80 -25.58 13.24
CA ASN A 301 14.82 -26.45 12.63
C ASN A 301 13.49 -25.71 12.41
N TRP A 302 13.26 -25.27 11.18
CA TRP A 302 12.06 -24.51 10.80
C TRP A 302 10.77 -25.32 10.88
N LYS A 303 10.83 -26.66 11.03
CA LYS A 303 9.69 -27.56 11.17
C LYS A 303 9.38 -27.90 12.62
N ASP A 304 10.22 -27.49 13.58
CA ASP A 304 10.00 -27.72 14.99
C ASP A 304 9.09 -26.65 15.60
N GLU A 305 7.85 -27.03 15.90
CA GLU A 305 6.85 -26.14 16.51
C GLU A 305 7.33 -25.50 17.81
N THR A 306 8.14 -26.24 18.60
CA THR A 306 8.65 -25.75 19.88
C THR A 306 9.71 -24.66 19.66
N GLU A 307 10.65 -24.89 18.75
CA GLU A 307 11.72 -23.92 18.46
C GLU A 307 11.15 -22.64 17.84
N VAL A 308 10.27 -22.77 16.85
CA VAL A 308 9.58 -21.64 16.23
C VAL A 308 8.71 -20.89 17.25
N GLY A 309 7.93 -21.60 18.08
CA GLY A 309 7.13 -21.00 19.13
C GLY A 309 7.95 -20.24 20.17
N ASN A 310 9.11 -20.76 20.56
CA ASN A 310 10.03 -20.08 21.48
C ASN A 310 10.60 -18.79 20.86
N TYR A 311 10.90 -18.78 19.56
CA TYR A 311 11.34 -17.58 18.89
C TYR A 311 10.23 -16.52 18.80
N LEU A 312 8.98 -16.92 18.53
CA LEU A 312 7.83 -16.00 18.56
C LEU A 312 7.62 -15.36 19.95
N ARG A 313 7.85 -16.13 21.05
CA ARG A 313 7.82 -15.59 22.43
C ARG A 313 8.88 -14.52 22.62
N LYS A 314 10.12 -14.74 22.13
CA LYS A 314 11.20 -13.75 22.19
C LYS A 314 10.81 -12.46 21.44
N ILE A 315 10.20 -12.56 20.25
CA ILE A 315 9.72 -11.38 19.50
C ILE A 315 8.69 -10.61 20.36
N LEU A 316 7.65 -11.28 20.89
CA LEU A 316 6.61 -10.64 21.68
C LEU A 316 7.10 -10.01 22.98
N ASN A 317 8.17 -10.56 23.57
CA ASN A 317 8.86 -10.04 24.74
C ASN A 317 9.88 -8.94 24.40
N LYS A 318 10.06 -8.59 23.10
CA LYS A 318 11.05 -7.62 22.61
C LYS A 318 12.52 -8.04 22.79
N GLU A 319 12.76 -9.32 22.88
CA GLU A 319 14.09 -9.95 23.02
C GLU A 319 14.68 -10.35 21.65
N ALA A 320 13.87 -10.34 20.61
CA ALA A 320 14.25 -10.63 19.23
C ALA A 320 13.47 -9.73 18.25
N GLY A 321 13.83 -9.78 16.98
CA GLY A 321 13.26 -8.93 15.94
C GLY A 321 13.72 -7.48 16.08
N ASP A 322 12.89 -6.55 15.65
CA ASP A 322 13.18 -5.11 15.72
C ASP A 322 12.90 -4.48 17.10
N GLY A 323 12.65 -5.29 18.13
CA GLY A 323 12.33 -4.82 19.49
C GLY A 323 10.93 -4.22 19.65
N SER A 324 10.10 -4.22 18.61
CA SER A 324 8.73 -3.67 18.67
C SER A 324 7.77 -4.54 19.50
N GLY A 325 8.04 -5.84 19.60
CA GLY A 325 7.13 -6.82 20.19
C GLY A 325 5.95 -7.15 19.29
N LEU A 326 6.12 -7.01 17.96
CA LEU A 326 5.10 -7.29 16.94
C LEU A 326 5.53 -8.45 16.05
N ILE A 327 4.62 -9.37 15.77
CA ILE A 327 4.79 -10.38 14.74
C ILE A 327 4.15 -9.82 13.47
N TYR A 328 5.00 -9.33 12.55
CA TYR A 328 4.55 -8.74 11.30
C TYR A 328 3.89 -9.79 10.40
N GLY A 329 2.86 -9.37 9.68
CA GLY A 329 2.03 -10.26 8.88
C GLY A 329 0.85 -10.85 9.65
N MET A 330 0.79 -10.69 10.99
CA MET A 330 -0.30 -11.15 11.83
C MET A 330 -1.17 -9.98 12.30
N GLY A 331 -2.50 -10.20 12.33
CA GLY A 331 -3.50 -9.22 12.74
C GLY A 331 -3.92 -8.25 11.64
N HIS A 332 -5.15 -7.81 11.73
CA HIS A 332 -5.76 -6.84 10.81
C HIS A 332 -6.78 -5.97 11.55
N ALA A 333 -7.02 -4.76 11.05
CA ALA A 333 -7.95 -3.82 11.70
C ALA A 333 -9.43 -4.26 11.65
N ILE A 334 -9.79 -5.11 10.68
CA ILE A 334 -11.15 -5.59 10.43
C ILE A 334 -11.23 -7.11 10.51
N TYR A 335 -10.35 -7.82 9.79
CA TYR A 335 -10.33 -9.27 9.77
C TYR A 335 -9.76 -9.85 11.07
N THR A 336 -10.41 -10.86 11.59
CA THR A 336 -9.98 -11.54 12.82
C THR A 336 -9.84 -13.05 12.64
N LEU A 337 -10.77 -13.71 11.92
CA LEU A 337 -10.71 -15.15 11.66
C LEU A 337 -9.90 -15.46 10.41
N SER A 338 -10.10 -14.70 9.32
CA SER A 338 -9.33 -14.84 8.08
C SER A 338 -9.26 -13.54 7.31
N ASP A 339 -8.13 -13.29 6.60
CA ASP A 339 -8.04 -12.29 5.54
C ASP A 339 -8.17 -13.02 4.20
N PRO A 340 -9.22 -12.78 3.42
CA PRO A 340 -9.46 -13.49 2.17
C PRO A 340 -8.30 -13.35 1.17
N ARG A 341 -7.55 -12.26 1.24
CA ARG A 341 -6.39 -12.03 0.39
C ARG A 341 -5.22 -12.93 0.78
N ALA A 342 -4.95 -13.07 2.08
CA ALA A 342 -3.91 -13.95 2.59
C ALA A 342 -4.21 -15.41 2.24
N VAL A 343 -5.47 -15.84 2.45
CA VAL A 343 -5.93 -17.21 2.13
C VAL A 343 -5.77 -17.49 0.63
N ALA A 344 -6.24 -16.59 -0.24
CA ALA A 344 -6.14 -16.76 -1.68
C ALA A 344 -4.68 -16.80 -2.16
N LEU A 345 -3.85 -15.90 -1.63
CA LEU A 345 -2.45 -15.81 -2.04
C LEU A 345 -1.64 -17.02 -1.54
N LYS A 346 -1.86 -17.47 -0.32
CA LYS A 346 -1.30 -18.70 0.24
C LYS A 346 -1.57 -19.90 -0.68
N LYS A 347 -2.84 -20.09 -1.06
CA LYS A 347 -3.25 -21.17 -1.98
C LYS A 347 -2.55 -21.05 -3.35
N ALA A 348 -2.50 -19.85 -3.92
CA ALA A 348 -1.91 -19.62 -5.25
C ALA A 348 -0.39 -19.79 -5.25
N ALA A 349 0.29 -19.47 -4.14
CA ALA A 349 1.76 -19.51 -4.02
C ALA A 349 2.32 -20.93 -3.86
N ARG A 350 1.58 -21.83 -3.19
CA ARG A 350 2.06 -23.18 -2.84
C ARG A 350 2.59 -23.99 -4.04
N PRO A 351 1.89 -24.09 -5.18
CA PRO A 351 2.39 -24.87 -6.34
C PRO A 351 3.71 -24.34 -6.91
N LEU A 352 3.89 -23.01 -6.92
CA LEU A 352 5.15 -22.41 -7.38
C LEU A 352 6.27 -22.63 -6.36
N ALA A 353 5.99 -22.52 -5.07
CA ALA A 353 6.97 -22.79 -4.01
C ALA A 353 7.54 -24.21 -4.10
N GLU A 354 6.68 -25.19 -4.39
CA GLU A 354 7.08 -26.59 -4.59
C GLU A 354 7.98 -26.77 -5.82
N LYS A 355 7.64 -26.10 -6.95
CA LYS A 355 8.42 -26.17 -8.19
C LYS A 355 9.78 -25.47 -8.11
N THR A 356 9.90 -24.43 -7.28
CA THR A 356 11.06 -23.53 -7.25
C THR A 356 11.96 -23.72 -6.03
N GLY A 357 11.69 -24.72 -5.17
CA GLY A 357 12.51 -25.05 -4.00
C GLY A 357 12.29 -24.15 -2.79
N TYR A 358 11.15 -23.45 -2.73
CA TYR A 358 10.76 -22.60 -1.60
C TYR A 358 9.79 -23.27 -0.62
N SER A 359 9.56 -24.60 -0.71
CA SER A 359 8.63 -25.33 0.14
C SER A 359 8.92 -25.16 1.63
N ASP A 360 10.17 -25.32 2.06
CA ASP A 360 10.53 -25.21 3.48
C ASP A 360 10.29 -23.80 4.05
N GLU A 361 10.50 -22.75 3.24
CA GLU A 361 10.21 -21.37 3.65
C GLU A 361 8.69 -21.12 3.72
N MET A 362 7.92 -21.67 2.78
CA MET A 362 6.47 -21.61 2.80
C MET A 362 5.92 -22.32 4.04
N ASP A 363 6.45 -23.52 4.38
CA ASP A 363 6.07 -24.28 5.57
C ASP A 363 6.37 -23.50 6.86
N LEU A 364 7.50 -22.80 6.94
CA LEU A 364 7.82 -21.91 8.07
C LEU A 364 6.79 -20.78 8.20
N ILE A 365 6.41 -20.13 7.09
CA ILE A 365 5.40 -19.06 7.11
C ILE A 365 4.06 -19.58 7.62
N GLU A 366 3.64 -20.75 7.14
CA GLU A 366 2.40 -21.39 7.60
C GLU A 366 2.47 -21.82 9.07
N LEU A 367 3.63 -22.28 9.53
CA LEU A 367 3.84 -22.63 10.93
C LEU A 367 3.77 -21.41 11.84
N VAL A 368 4.36 -20.28 11.43
CA VAL A 368 4.26 -19.00 12.14
C VAL A 368 2.80 -18.52 12.20
N GLU A 369 2.06 -18.60 11.09
CA GLU A 369 0.63 -18.29 11.06
C GLU A 369 -0.15 -19.15 12.07
N LYS A 370 0.11 -20.46 12.10
CA LYS A 370 -0.52 -21.43 12.99
C LYS A 370 -0.25 -21.16 14.47
N LEU A 371 1.01 -20.91 14.82
CA LEU A 371 1.46 -20.82 16.22
C LEU A 371 1.18 -19.45 16.86
N THR A 372 1.20 -18.37 16.06
CA THR A 372 1.14 -16.99 16.57
C THR A 372 -0.07 -16.72 17.46
N PRO A 373 -1.32 -17.15 17.14
CA PRO A 373 -2.47 -16.84 18.00
C PRO A 373 -2.32 -17.41 19.41
N GLY A 374 -1.85 -18.67 19.53
CA GLY A 374 -1.65 -19.32 20.83
C GLY A 374 -0.53 -18.66 21.65
N VAL A 375 0.61 -18.35 21.01
CA VAL A 375 1.72 -17.68 21.68
C VAL A 375 1.34 -16.25 22.09
N PHE A 376 0.54 -15.56 21.26
CA PHE A 376 0.04 -14.21 21.60
C PHE A 376 -0.91 -14.25 22.79
N ALA A 377 -1.83 -15.22 22.85
CA ALA A 377 -2.75 -15.41 23.97
C ALA A 377 -1.97 -15.67 25.28
N GLU A 378 -0.96 -16.55 25.23
CA GLU A 378 -0.09 -16.86 26.37
C GLU A 378 0.64 -15.61 26.90
N ILE A 379 1.26 -14.81 26.04
CA ILE A 379 2.11 -13.66 26.47
C ILE A 379 1.30 -12.42 26.79
N LYS A 380 0.22 -12.16 26.06
CA LYS A 380 -0.58 -10.90 26.21
C LYS A 380 -1.88 -11.11 27.03
N GLY A 381 -2.20 -12.32 27.40
CA GLY A 381 -3.44 -12.64 28.15
C GLY A 381 -4.70 -12.28 27.38
N SER A 382 -4.70 -12.44 26.07
CA SER A 382 -5.81 -12.03 25.20
C SER A 382 -6.19 -13.16 24.24
N ASP A 383 -7.38 -13.70 24.40
CA ASP A 383 -7.96 -14.75 23.53
C ASP A 383 -8.62 -14.19 22.26
N LYS A 384 -8.36 -12.92 21.92
CA LYS A 384 -8.93 -12.33 20.70
C LYS A 384 -8.38 -13.05 19.47
N PRO A 385 -9.28 -13.54 18.59
CA PRO A 385 -8.86 -14.22 17.38
C PRO A 385 -8.01 -13.28 16.51
N MET A 386 -6.98 -13.85 15.89
CA MET A 386 -6.00 -13.14 15.08
C MET A 386 -5.68 -14.00 13.85
N CYS A 387 -5.69 -13.40 12.67
CA CYS A 387 -5.34 -14.08 11.42
C CYS A 387 -4.13 -13.43 10.74
N ALA A 388 -3.52 -14.16 9.81
CA ALA A 388 -2.54 -13.58 8.88
C ALA A 388 -3.24 -12.56 7.98
N ASN A 389 -2.53 -11.46 7.66
CA ASN A 389 -2.95 -10.50 6.65
C ASN A 389 -2.20 -10.74 5.33
N VAL A 390 -2.56 -10.00 4.27
CA VAL A 390 -1.99 -10.19 2.94
C VAL A 390 -0.46 -10.04 2.90
N ASP A 391 0.13 -9.23 3.78
CA ASP A 391 1.57 -8.98 3.82
C ASP A 391 2.38 -10.20 4.26
N MET A 392 1.75 -11.15 4.99
CA MET A 392 2.37 -12.42 5.37
C MET A 392 2.89 -13.19 4.15
N TYR A 393 2.14 -13.17 3.05
CA TYR A 393 2.44 -13.95 1.86
C TYR A 393 2.94 -13.14 0.67
N SER A 394 2.55 -11.87 0.54
CA SER A 394 2.88 -11.08 -0.66
C SER A 394 4.39 -10.86 -0.85
N GLY A 395 5.12 -10.57 0.23
CA GLY A 395 6.57 -10.42 0.16
C GLY A 395 7.30 -11.72 -0.21
N PHE A 396 6.81 -12.86 0.27
CA PHE A 396 7.30 -14.18 -0.09
C PHE A 396 7.06 -14.49 -1.57
N VAL A 397 5.87 -14.20 -2.09
CA VAL A 397 5.58 -14.36 -3.52
C VAL A 397 6.51 -13.52 -4.37
N TYR A 398 6.71 -12.25 -4.04
CA TYR A 398 7.63 -11.40 -4.79
C TYR A 398 9.07 -11.91 -4.75
N LYS A 399 9.50 -12.49 -3.62
CA LYS A 399 10.79 -13.14 -3.50
C LYS A 399 10.92 -14.36 -4.44
N MET A 400 9.92 -15.26 -4.46
CA MET A 400 9.91 -16.41 -5.39
C MET A 400 9.96 -15.99 -6.84
N LEU A 401 9.33 -14.87 -7.19
CA LEU A 401 9.37 -14.28 -8.53
C LEU A 401 10.69 -13.57 -8.85
N GLY A 402 11.66 -13.55 -7.93
CA GLY A 402 12.93 -12.85 -8.10
C GLY A 402 12.81 -11.33 -8.16
N LEU A 403 11.71 -10.77 -7.65
CA LEU A 403 11.48 -9.33 -7.63
C LEU A 403 12.24 -8.68 -6.48
N PRO A 404 12.95 -7.56 -6.71
CA PRO A 404 13.75 -6.91 -5.67
C PRO A 404 12.88 -6.23 -4.61
N LYS A 405 13.34 -6.26 -3.36
CA LYS A 405 12.63 -5.70 -2.19
C LYS A 405 12.23 -4.22 -2.38
N SER A 406 13.03 -3.45 -3.09
CA SER A 406 12.74 -2.03 -3.38
C SER A 406 11.50 -1.81 -4.24
N LEU A 407 10.98 -2.87 -4.89
CA LEU A 407 9.78 -2.84 -5.72
C LEU A 407 8.51 -3.33 -4.99
N TYR A 408 8.57 -3.88 -3.79
CA TYR A 408 7.39 -4.47 -3.12
C TYR A 408 6.26 -3.45 -2.90
N THR A 409 6.57 -2.30 -2.31
CA THR A 409 5.59 -1.23 -2.15
C THR A 409 5.19 -0.57 -3.48
N PRO A 410 6.11 -0.31 -4.45
CA PRO A 410 5.77 0.10 -5.81
C PRO A 410 4.81 -0.84 -6.55
N LEU A 411 4.98 -2.15 -6.41
CA LEU A 411 4.05 -3.13 -6.98
C LEU A 411 2.66 -3.05 -6.35
N PHE A 412 2.62 -2.81 -5.03
CA PHE A 412 1.35 -2.55 -4.36
C PHE A 412 0.68 -1.27 -4.90
N ALA A 413 1.44 -0.18 -5.13
CA ALA A 413 0.92 1.05 -5.73
C ALA A 413 0.39 0.79 -7.16
N THR A 414 1.14 0.01 -7.95
CA THR A 414 0.75 -0.38 -9.32
C THR A 414 -0.55 -1.19 -9.34
N ALA A 415 -0.78 -2.03 -8.36
CA ALA A 415 -2.05 -2.73 -8.22
C ALA A 415 -3.18 -1.80 -7.77
N ARG A 416 -2.91 -0.94 -6.79
CA ARG A 416 -3.92 -0.09 -6.14
C ARG A 416 -4.35 1.11 -6.98
N ILE A 417 -3.64 1.46 -8.06
CA ILE A 417 -4.01 2.61 -8.92
C ILE A 417 -5.46 2.51 -9.41
N VAL A 418 -5.93 1.32 -9.77
CA VAL A 418 -7.31 1.11 -10.26
C VAL A 418 -8.35 1.40 -9.17
N GLY A 419 -8.07 1.00 -7.92
CA GLY A 419 -8.90 1.34 -6.76
C GLY A 419 -8.88 2.83 -6.46
N TRP A 420 -7.71 3.47 -6.51
CA TRP A 420 -7.60 4.92 -6.32
C TRP A 420 -8.37 5.70 -7.38
N MET A 421 -8.25 5.32 -8.64
CA MET A 421 -9.01 5.97 -9.72
C MET A 421 -10.52 5.78 -9.58
N ALA A 422 -10.95 4.58 -9.18
CA ALA A 422 -12.35 4.33 -8.89
C ALA A 422 -12.87 5.18 -7.73
N HIS A 423 -12.08 5.34 -6.64
CA HIS A 423 -12.41 6.23 -5.53
C HIS A 423 -12.47 7.70 -5.94
N ARG A 424 -11.58 8.16 -6.83
CA ARG A 424 -11.61 9.51 -7.37
C ARG A 424 -12.86 9.74 -8.22
N LEU A 425 -13.16 8.82 -9.14
CA LEU A 425 -14.38 8.90 -9.96
C LEU A 425 -15.64 8.97 -9.09
N GLU A 426 -15.75 8.11 -8.09
CA GLU A 426 -16.89 8.10 -7.17
C GLU A 426 -17.00 9.41 -6.38
N GLU A 427 -15.87 9.94 -5.86
CA GLU A 427 -15.84 11.18 -5.08
C GLU A 427 -16.30 12.39 -5.92
N VAL A 428 -15.81 12.51 -7.14
CA VAL A 428 -16.15 13.63 -8.03
C VAL A 428 -17.60 13.54 -8.50
N THR A 429 -18.14 12.33 -8.72
CA THR A 429 -19.50 12.13 -9.25
C THR A 429 -20.59 12.18 -8.19
N THR A 430 -20.27 11.95 -6.92
CA THR A 430 -21.28 11.97 -5.84
C THR A 430 -21.66 13.37 -5.37
N GLY A 431 -21.10 14.42 -5.95
CA GLY A 431 -21.38 15.81 -5.60
C GLY A 431 -20.98 16.15 -4.16
N GLY A 432 -19.91 15.51 -3.68
CA GLY A 432 -19.46 15.58 -2.30
C GLY A 432 -19.11 16.99 -1.84
N LYS A 433 -19.29 17.23 -0.56
CA LYS A 433 -18.74 18.42 0.11
C LYS A 433 -17.26 18.19 0.35
N ILE A 434 -16.47 19.28 0.37
CA ILE A 434 -15.08 19.20 0.79
C ILE A 434 -14.97 18.48 2.14
N ILE A 435 -14.12 17.46 2.22
CA ILE A 435 -13.90 16.68 3.44
C ILE A 435 -13.07 17.54 4.40
N ARG A 436 -13.74 18.07 5.44
CA ARG A 436 -13.17 19.02 6.37
C ARG A 436 -13.52 18.64 7.81
N PRO A 437 -12.68 17.84 8.48
CA PRO A 437 -12.88 17.49 9.89
C PRO A 437 -12.71 18.71 10.79
N ALA A 438 -13.36 18.71 11.96
CA ALA A 438 -13.18 19.71 12.99
C ALA A 438 -11.95 19.36 13.86
N TYR A 439 -11.15 20.37 14.20
CA TYR A 439 -10.10 20.28 15.20
C TYR A 439 -10.44 21.16 16.39
N LYS A 440 -10.25 20.64 17.63
CA LYS A 440 -10.46 21.41 18.85
C LYS A 440 -9.24 22.31 19.10
N PRO A 441 -9.37 23.64 19.03
CA PRO A 441 -8.30 24.53 19.46
C PRO A 441 -8.15 24.45 20.99
N VAL A 442 -6.93 24.32 21.46
CA VAL A 442 -6.60 24.21 22.89
C VAL A 442 -5.66 25.31 23.38
N ALA A 443 -5.09 26.09 22.45
CA ALA A 443 -4.29 27.28 22.82
C ALA A 443 -5.16 28.34 23.47
N LYS A 444 -4.64 28.97 24.52
CA LYS A 444 -5.24 30.15 25.15
C LYS A 444 -5.06 31.37 24.25
N ASN A 445 -5.93 32.37 24.40
CA ASN A 445 -5.70 33.67 23.78
C ASN A 445 -4.54 34.36 24.50
N ILE A 446 -3.54 34.78 23.75
CA ILE A 446 -2.37 35.50 24.24
C ILE A 446 -2.32 36.84 23.54
N GLU A 447 -2.05 37.92 24.27
CA GLU A 447 -1.86 39.25 23.69
C GLU A 447 -0.54 39.32 22.95
N TYR A 448 -0.54 40.09 21.85
CA TYR A 448 0.68 40.33 21.08
C TYR A 448 1.65 41.23 21.88
N VAL A 449 2.89 40.80 22.02
CA VAL A 449 3.98 41.54 22.67
C VAL A 449 4.94 42.03 21.56
N ASN A 450 5.32 43.30 21.60
CA ASN A 450 6.28 43.90 20.69
C ASN A 450 7.64 43.21 20.79
N ILE A 451 8.38 43.12 19.67
CA ILE A 451 9.60 42.32 19.59
C ILE A 451 10.64 42.74 20.64
N ASP A 452 10.76 44.05 20.92
CA ASP A 452 11.73 44.59 21.87
C ASP A 452 11.35 44.35 23.35
N GLU A 453 10.14 43.89 23.59
CA GLU A 453 9.60 43.55 24.93
C GLU A 453 9.59 42.03 25.17
N ARG A 454 10.00 41.23 24.18
CA ARG A 454 10.03 39.75 24.28
C ARG A 454 11.26 39.30 25.03
N ASN A 455 11.10 38.30 25.86
CA ASN A 455 12.18 37.64 26.59
C ASN A 455 12.54 36.33 25.92
N ASP A 456 13.81 35.92 25.98
CA ASP A 456 14.29 34.60 25.51
C ASP A 456 13.86 33.45 26.45
N GLY A 457 13.10 33.72 27.52
CA GLY A 457 12.61 32.75 28.47
C GLY A 457 11.32 32.03 28.06
N PRO A 458 10.93 30.98 28.75
CA PRO A 458 9.68 30.27 28.48
C PRO A 458 8.48 31.23 28.62
N ILE A 459 7.50 31.06 27.73
CA ILE A 459 6.23 31.78 27.80
C ILE A 459 5.58 31.41 29.14
N ASN A 460 5.49 32.38 30.05
CA ASN A 460 4.77 32.19 31.32
C ASN A 460 3.27 32.00 31.01
N ASP A 461 2.70 30.85 31.40
CA ASP A 461 1.30 30.45 31.24
C ASP A 461 0.32 31.38 32.02
#